data_fbd027821e4e388f1f3fab4209603d53
#
_entry.id   fbd027821e4e388f1f3fab4209603d53
#
_cell.length_a   1.000
_cell.length_b   1.000
_cell.length_c   1.000
_cell.angle_alpha   90.00
_cell.angle_beta   90.00
_cell.angle_gamma   90.00
#
_symmetry.space_group_name_H-M   'P 1'
#
loop_
_entity.id
_entity.type
_entity.pdbx_description
1 polymer ?
#
loop_
_entity_poly.entity_id
_entity_poly.type
_entity_poly.pdbx_seq_one_letter_code
_entity_poly.pdbx_strand_id
1 'polypeptide(L)'
;MKYYSSFGFHDFVICCGYKGHVIKEYFADYYLHRSDVTFDFSAENRMTVHQNVAEPWRVTLVDTGLNTQTGGRVKRVQKYIGDERFMLTYGDGVSDIDLSALLAQHEASGKTVTLTGIQPGGRFGVLDLDESGGTVTGFREKAKEDGGWINGGFMVMEPEIFQYLTDDTCILERTPLESLAIESKLGIYKHNGFWQCMDTQRDRSKLEMLWGSGHAPWMRETV
;
A
#
# COMPACT_ATOMS: atom_id res chain seq x y z
N MET A 1 1.52 5.93 5.05
CA MET A 1 2.78 6.57 5.51
C MET A 1 2.95 6.42 7.02
N LYS A 2 2.04 6.89 7.89
CA LYS A 2 2.18 6.73 9.37
C LYS A 2 2.45 5.30 9.81
N TYR A 3 1.76 4.32 9.19
CA TYR A 3 1.99 2.91 9.47
C TYR A 3 3.44 2.48 9.18
N TYR A 4 3.99 2.85 8.03
CA TYR A 4 5.40 2.58 7.69
C TYR A 4 6.36 3.32 8.63
N SER A 5 6.02 4.56 9.02
CA SER A 5 6.85 5.33 9.95
C SER A 5 6.95 4.70 11.33
N SER A 6 5.91 4.00 11.81
CA SER A 6 5.97 3.25 13.07
C SER A 6 6.93 2.05 13.05
N PHE A 7 7.47 1.71 11.87
CA PHE A 7 8.53 0.72 11.66
C PHE A 7 9.87 1.36 11.26
N GLY A 8 9.99 2.70 11.32
CA GLY A 8 11.22 3.43 11.02
C GLY A 8 11.41 3.85 9.56
N PHE A 9 10.41 3.65 8.69
CA PHE A 9 10.49 4.08 7.29
C PHE A 9 9.91 5.48 7.14
N HIS A 10 10.74 6.45 6.75
CA HIS A 10 10.38 7.86 6.67
C HIS A 10 10.60 8.49 5.29
N ASP A 11 11.18 7.77 4.35
CA ASP A 11 11.40 8.21 2.98
C ASP A 11 10.35 7.59 2.04
N PHE A 12 9.58 8.44 1.36
CA PHE A 12 8.44 8.00 0.57
C PHE A 12 8.50 8.59 -0.84
N VAL A 13 8.31 7.74 -1.83
CA VAL A 13 8.13 8.15 -3.23
C VAL A 13 6.70 7.83 -3.64
N ILE A 14 5.92 8.86 -3.98
CA ILE A 14 4.52 8.72 -4.38
C ILE A 14 4.39 8.88 -5.88
N CYS A 15 3.92 7.84 -6.55
CA CYS A 15 3.64 7.84 -7.98
C CYS A 15 2.30 8.56 -8.24
N CYS A 16 2.38 9.83 -8.65
CA CYS A 16 1.22 10.64 -8.96
C CYS A 16 0.74 10.40 -10.41
N GLY A 17 -0.58 10.35 -10.57
CA GLY A 17 -1.27 10.24 -11.85
C GLY A 17 -2.49 11.16 -11.86
N TYR A 18 -3.69 10.57 -12.06
CA TYR A 18 -4.94 11.31 -11.98
C TYR A 18 -5.05 12.06 -10.64
N LYS A 19 -5.40 13.35 -10.71
CA LYS A 19 -5.46 14.26 -9.54
C LYS A 19 -4.15 14.36 -8.72
N GLY A 20 -3.00 14.09 -9.33
CA GLY A 20 -1.70 14.23 -8.67
C GLY A 20 -1.45 15.65 -8.10
N HIS A 21 -2.04 16.68 -8.69
CA HIS A 21 -1.98 18.06 -8.18
C HIS A 21 -2.59 18.17 -6.76
N VAL A 22 -3.69 17.47 -6.47
CA VAL A 22 -4.31 17.48 -5.13
C VAL A 22 -3.37 16.93 -4.07
N ILE A 23 -2.62 15.87 -4.42
CA ILE A 23 -1.61 15.31 -3.52
C ILE A 23 -0.46 16.31 -3.32
N LYS A 24 -0.03 16.98 -4.40
CA LYS A 24 1.04 17.99 -4.32
C LYS A 24 0.61 19.19 -3.47
N GLU A 25 -0.60 19.70 -3.65
CA GLU A 25 -1.18 20.78 -2.84
C GLU A 25 -1.23 20.39 -1.36
N TYR A 26 -1.69 19.18 -1.04
CA TYR A 26 -1.72 18.68 0.33
C TYR A 26 -0.32 18.71 0.99
N PHE A 27 0.72 18.28 0.29
CA PHE A 27 2.07 18.26 0.85
C PHE A 27 2.76 19.64 0.82
N ALA A 28 2.40 20.53 -0.12
CA ALA A 28 2.97 21.87 -0.17
C ALA A 28 2.70 22.66 1.12
N ASP A 29 1.51 22.53 1.67
CA ASP A 29 1.09 23.23 2.88
C ASP A 29 1.07 22.34 4.14
N TYR A 30 1.53 21.09 4.03
CA TYR A 30 1.41 20.07 5.07
C TYR A 30 1.97 20.56 6.42
N TYR A 31 3.18 21.12 6.42
CA TYR A 31 3.84 21.57 7.65
C TYR A 31 3.12 22.77 8.28
N LEU A 32 2.51 23.66 7.46
CA LEU A 32 1.73 24.79 7.95
C LEU A 32 0.46 24.32 8.68
N HIS A 33 -0.24 23.35 8.12
CA HIS A 33 -1.44 22.78 8.74
C HIS A 33 -1.15 21.97 10.02
N ARG A 34 0.12 21.63 10.24
CA ARG A 34 0.60 20.88 11.42
C ARG A 34 1.42 21.73 12.37
N SER A 35 1.34 23.08 12.24
CA SER A 35 2.16 24.02 13.02
C SER A 35 1.32 25.18 13.54
N ASP A 36 1.75 25.73 14.67
CA ASP A 36 1.29 27.04 15.11
C ASP A 36 2.08 28.11 14.39
N VAL A 37 1.40 29.00 13.66
CA VAL A 37 2.03 29.98 12.76
C VAL A 37 1.49 31.37 13.01
N THR A 38 2.38 32.38 13.06
CA THR A 38 2.03 33.80 13.02
C THR A 38 2.38 34.37 11.65
N PHE A 39 1.41 35.00 11.00
CA PHE A 39 1.62 35.83 9.82
C PHE A 39 1.57 37.30 10.23
N ASP A 40 2.68 38.00 10.14
CA ASP A 40 2.78 39.43 10.44
C ASP A 40 2.78 40.23 9.13
N PHE A 41 1.61 40.71 8.76
CA PHE A 41 1.43 41.54 7.57
C PHE A 41 1.92 42.99 7.75
N SER A 42 2.23 43.42 8.98
CA SER A 42 2.80 44.74 9.29
C SER A 42 4.32 44.77 9.14
N ALA A 43 4.98 43.59 9.17
CA ALA A 43 6.42 43.40 9.12
C ALA A 43 6.83 42.61 7.84
N GLU A 44 6.66 43.18 6.66
CA GLU A 44 7.08 42.59 5.37
C GLU A 44 6.52 41.21 5.08
N ASN A 45 5.29 40.91 5.54
CA ASN A 45 4.64 39.60 5.42
C ASN A 45 5.46 38.47 6.05
N ARG A 46 6.08 38.72 7.18
CA ARG A 46 6.89 37.72 7.89
C ARG A 46 6.02 36.58 8.38
N MET A 47 6.48 35.35 8.14
CA MET A 47 5.91 34.15 8.71
C MET A 47 6.84 33.60 9.81
N THR A 48 6.27 33.28 10.99
CA THR A 48 6.99 32.65 12.08
C THR A 48 6.29 31.35 12.47
N VAL A 49 6.98 30.24 12.38
CA VAL A 49 6.49 28.92 12.84
C VAL A 49 6.92 28.72 14.28
N HIS A 50 5.96 28.53 15.20
CA HIS A 50 6.22 28.40 16.65
C HIS A 50 6.38 26.96 17.08
N GLN A 51 5.52 26.07 16.58
CA GLN A 51 5.54 24.66 16.88
C GLN A 51 5.25 23.87 15.59
N ASN A 52 6.10 22.91 15.30
CA ASN A 52 5.92 22.00 14.17
C ASN A 52 5.75 20.58 14.71
N VAL A 53 4.57 20.00 14.49
CA VAL A 53 4.22 18.62 14.84
C VAL A 53 4.04 17.75 13.60
N ALA A 54 4.56 18.19 12.46
CA ALA A 54 4.58 17.39 11.24
C ALA A 54 5.51 16.16 11.44
N GLU A 55 5.11 15.07 10.85
CA GLU A 55 5.91 13.85 10.84
C GLU A 55 7.24 14.08 10.11
N PRO A 56 8.35 13.43 10.52
CA PRO A 56 9.68 13.64 9.94
C PRO A 56 9.84 12.90 8.61
N TRP A 57 8.91 13.12 7.68
CA TRP A 57 8.91 12.46 6.39
C TRP A 57 9.72 13.21 5.34
N ARG A 58 10.43 12.46 4.53
CA ARG A 58 10.90 12.89 3.22
C ARG A 58 9.94 12.36 2.17
N VAL A 59 9.28 13.23 1.42
CA VAL A 59 8.26 12.82 0.44
C VAL A 59 8.63 13.35 -0.93
N THR A 60 8.79 12.44 -1.88
CA THR A 60 9.03 12.77 -3.29
C THR A 60 7.75 12.46 -4.08
N LEU A 61 7.16 13.49 -4.67
CA LEU A 61 5.94 13.39 -5.47
C LEU A 61 6.30 13.41 -6.96
N VAL A 62 6.18 12.24 -7.60
CA VAL A 62 6.60 12.06 -8.99
C VAL A 62 5.38 12.00 -9.89
N ASP A 63 5.31 12.88 -10.90
CA ASP A 63 4.34 12.73 -11.98
C ASP A 63 4.75 11.54 -12.85
N THR A 64 4.01 10.46 -12.71
CA THR A 64 4.25 9.21 -13.45
C THR A 64 3.32 9.06 -14.67
N GLY A 65 2.57 10.10 -15.00
CA GLY A 65 1.66 10.12 -16.16
C GLY A 65 0.26 9.61 -15.84
N LEU A 66 -0.71 10.10 -16.62
CA LEU A 66 -2.13 9.79 -16.43
C LEU A 66 -2.44 8.32 -16.75
N ASN A 67 -1.93 7.83 -17.88
CA ASN A 67 -2.29 6.51 -18.44
C ASN A 67 -1.26 5.43 -18.17
N THR A 68 -0.20 5.74 -17.42
CA THR A 68 0.86 4.81 -17.09
C THR A 68 0.34 3.71 -16.16
N GLN A 69 0.62 2.47 -16.50
CA GLN A 69 0.25 1.29 -15.72
C GLN A 69 1.15 1.09 -14.49
N THR A 70 0.79 0.16 -13.61
CA THR A 70 1.45 -0.07 -12.31
C THR A 70 2.95 -0.30 -12.42
N GLY A 71 3.41 -1.18 -13.31
CA GLY A 71 4.83 -1.43 -13.55
C GLY A 71 5.56 -0.23 -14.16
N GLY A 72 4.92 0.46 -15.11
CA GLY A 72 5.46 1.68 -15.70
C GLY A 72 5.69 2.79 -14.66
N ARG A 73 4.78 2.95 -13.69
CA ARG A 73 4.95 3.92 -12.59
C ARG A 73 6.17 3.58 -11.74
N VAL A 74 6.33 2.32 -11.37
CA VAL A 74 7.50 1.85 -10.62
C VAL A 74 8.78 2.09 -11.42
N LYS A 75 8.77 1.81 -12.74
CA LYS A 75 9.92 2.08 -13.62
C LYS A 75 10.31 3.55 -13.64
N ARG A 76 9.33 4.47 -13.72
CA ARG A 76 9.59 5.92 -13.77
C ARG A 76 10.19 6.50 -12.49
N VAL A 77 10.03 5.83 -11.36
CA VAL A 77 10.59 6.28 -10.09
C VAL A 77 11.94 5.64 -9.76
N GLN A 78 12.47 4.76 -10.61
CA GLN A 78 13.77 4.08 -10.41
C GLN A 78 14.90 5.05 -10.02
N LYS A 79 14.98 6.22 -10.65
CA LYS A 79 16.02 7.22 -10.35
C LYS A 79 15.95 7.82 -8.94
N TYR A 80 14.81 7.70 -8.25
CA TYR A 80 14.63 8.16 -6.88
C TYR A 80 14.83 7.05 -5.85
N ILE A 81 14.75 5.78 -6.28
CA ILE A 81 14.98 4.59 -5.49
C ILE A 81 16.47 4.21 -5.55
N GLY A 82 17.10 4.38 -6.72
CA GLY A 82 18.48 3.95 -6.95
C GLY A 82 18.63 2.43 -6.99
N ASP A 83 19.72 1.95 -6.43
CA ASP A 83 20.07 0.53 -6.36
C ASP A 83 19.82 -0.06 -4.96
N GLU A 84 18.86 0.50 -4.23
CA GLU A 84 18.49 0.06 -2.89
C GLU A 84 17.25 -0.81 -2.91
N ARG A 85 17.15 -1.74 -1.94
CA ARG A 85 15.91 -2.45 -1.63
C ARG A 85 14.84 -1.45 -1.20
N PHE A 86 13.62 -1.67 -1.64
CA PHE A 86 12.50 -0.80 -1.31
C PHE A 86 11.22 -1.56 -1.01
N MET A 87 10.32 -0.89 -0.33
CA MET A 87 8.96 -1.39 -0.12
C MET A 87 7.98 -0.71 -1.07
N LEU A 88 7.00 -1.47 -1.56
CA LEU A 88 5.94 -0.96 -2.40
C LEU A 88 4.58 -1.33 -1.81
N THR A 89 3.66 -0.37 -1.82
CA THR A 89 2.26 -0.62 -1.46
C THR A 89 1.33 0.14 -2.40
N TYR A 90 0.10 -0.35 -2.51
CA TYR A 90 -0.99 0.38 -3.18
C TYR A 90 -1.55 1.46 -2.25
N GLY A 91 -2.05 2.56 -2.84
CA GLY A 91 -2.53 3.72 -2.08
C GLY A 91 -3.90 3.54 -1.44
N ASP A 92 -4.60 2.48 -1.77
CA ASP A 92 -5.98 2.17 -1.37
C ASP A 92 -6.09 1.00 -0.36
N GLY A 93 -4.98 0.40 0.02
CA GLY A 93 -4.93 -0.71 0.98
C GLY A 93 -4.42 -0.30 2.36
N VAL A 94 -5.08 -0.79 3.41
CA VAL A 94 -4.63 -0.69 4.81
C VAL A 94 -4.58 -2.08 5.45
N SER A 95 -3.61 -2.28 6.35
CA SER A 95 -3.37 -3.58 7.00
C SER A 95 -2.66 -3.40 8.34
N ASP A 96 -2.73 -4.40 9.20
CA ASP A 96 -1.95 -4.53 10.43
C ASP A 96 -0.73 -5.45 10.26
N ILE A 97 -0.25 -5.60 9.03
CA ILE A 97 0.90 -6.45 8.68
C ILE A 97 2.16 -6.04 9.46
N ASP A 98 2.89 -7.01 9.97
CA ASP A 98 4.23 -6.77 10.55
C ASP A 98 5.27 -6.58 9.44
N LEU A 99 5.61 -5.31 9.17
CA LEU A 99 6.60 -4.97 8.14
C LEU A 99 8.01 -5.44 8.48
N SER A 100 8.34 -5.56 9.77
CA SER A 100 9.64 -6.11 10.19
C SER A 100 9.72 -7.61 9.89
N ALA A 101 8.65 -8.35 10.17
CA ALA A 101 8.59 -9.78 9.86
C ALA A 101 8.56 -10.03 8.34
N LEU A 102 7.85 -9.20 7.57
CA LEU A 102 7.86 -9.25 6.10
C LEU A 102 9.29 -9.04 5.56
N LEU A 103 10.00 -8.01 6.05
CA LEU A 103 11.37 -7.72 5.64
C LEU A 103 12.32 -8.86 6.01
N ALA A 104 12.26 -9.35 7.24
CA ALA A 104 13.10 -10.47 7.68
C ALA A 104 12.86 -11.75 6.85
N GLN A 105 11.61 -12.05 6.51
CA GLN A 105 11.30 -13.19 5.63
C GLN A 105 11.82 -12.97 4.21
N HIS A 106 11.73 -11.75 3.68
CA HIS A 106 12.27 -11.42 2.37
C HIS A 106 13.79 -11.65 2.34
N GLU A 107 14.51 -11.13 3.33
CA GLU A 107 15.96 -11.30 3.45
C GLU A 107 16.36 -12.77 3.55
N ALA A 108 15.66 -13.55 4.37
CA ALA A 108 15.93 -14.97 4.52
C ALA A 108 15.63 -15.78 3.25
N SER A 109 14.67 -15.33 2.43
CA SER A 109 14.27 -16.04 1.21
C SER A 109 15.18 -15.82 0.02
N GLY A 110 15.92 -14.70 -0.02
CA GLY A 110 16.77 -14.28 -1.15
C GLY A 110 15.98 -14.08 -2.46
N LYS A 111 14.69 -13.77 -2.37
CA LYS A 111 13.84 -13.54 -3.54
C LYS A 111 13.98 -12.10 -4.06
N THR A 112 13.75 -11.89 -5.35
CA THR A 112 13.73 -10.53 -5.93
C THR A 112 12.53 -9.73 -5.46
N VAL A 113 11.38 -10.37 -5.28
CA VAL A 113 10.16 -9.76 -4.73
C VAL A 113 9.54 -10.70 -3.70
N THR A 114 9.12 -10.16 -2.57
CA THR A 114 8.22 -10.84 -1.63
C THR A 114 6.96 -10.01 -1.48
N LEU A 115 5.82 -10.55 -1.87
CA LEU A 115 4.51 -9.91 -1.71
C LEU A 115 3.79 -10.45 -0.48
N THR A 116 2.87 -9.65 0.04
CA THR A 116 1.96 -10.11 1.08
C THR A 116 0.79 -10.85 0.46
N GLY A 117 0.66 -12.13 0.81
CA GLY A 117 -0.52 -12.91 0.50
C GLY A 117 -1.55 -12.77 1.61
N ILE A 118 -2.79 -12.55 1.22
CA ILE A 118 -3.95 -12.51 2.12
C ILE A 118 -5.03 -13.48 1.66
N GLN A 119 -5.86 -13.94 2.58
CA GLN A 119 -7.08 -14.68 2.28
C GLN A 119 -8.29 -13.80 2.62
N PRO A 120 -8.85 -13.07 1.63
CA PRO A 120 -10.02 -12.26 1.89
C PRO A 120 -11.18 -13.17 2.27
N GLY A 121 -11.92 -12.82 3.32
CA GLY A 121 -13.17 -13.47 3.66
C GLY A 121 -14.12 -13.43 2.46
N GLY A 122 -14.85 -14.52 2.22
CA GLY A 122 -15.76 -14.60 1.08
C GLY A 122 -16.78 -13.47 1.09
N ARG A 123 -17.00 -12.86 -0.07
CA ARG A 123 -18.08 -11.87 -0.24
C ARG A 123 -19.45 -12.53 -0.41
N PHE A 124 -19.48 -13.85 -0.55
CA PHE A 124 -20.68 -14.64 -0.86
C PHE A 124 -20.70 -15.93 -0.05
N GLY A 125 -21.89 -16.36 0.33
CA GLY A 125 -22.10 -17.67 0.94
C GLY A 125 -21.80 -18.82 -0.04
N VAL A 126 -21.34 -19.93 0.49
CA VAL A 126 -21.18 -21.20 -0.24
C VAL A 126 -22.47 -21.98 -0.11
N LEU A 127 -22.97 -22.52 -1.22
CA LEU A 127 -24.10 -23.40 -1.28
C LEU A 127 -23.59 -24.84 -1.45
N ASP A 128 -23.93 -25.71 -0.51
CA ASP A 128 -23.77 -27.14 -0.69
C ASP A 128 -25.02 -27.67 -1.39
N LEU A 129 -24.83 -28.41 -2.49
CA LEU A 129 -25.93 -28.94 -3.30
C LEU A 129 -26.01 -30.45 -3.11
N ASP A 130 -27.21 -31.00 -3.30
CA ASP A 130 -27.39 -32.45 -3.39
C ASP A 130 -26.72 -33.02 -4.66
N GLU A 131 -26.63 -34.36 -4.77
CA GLU A 131 -26.00 -35.03 -5.92
C GLU A 131 -26.69 -34.71 -7.27
N SER A 132 -27.97 -34.35 -7.24
CA SER A 132 -28.73 -33.93 -8.42
C SER A 132 -28.48 -32.48 -8.82
N GLY A 133 -27.86 -31.67 -7.93
CA GLY A 133 -27.61 -30.25 -8.13
C GLY A 133 -28.86 -29.37 -8.07
N GLY A 134 -30.01 -29.94 -7.68
CA GLY A 134 -31.29 -29.25 -7.67
C GLY A 134 -31.75 -28.76 -6.29
N THR A 135 -31.12 -29.22 -5.21
CA THR A 135 -31.53 -28.86 -3.85
C THR A 135 -30.33 -28.33 -3.07
N VAL A 136 -30.52 -27.19 -2.40
CA VAL A 136 -29.53 -26.66 -1.46
C VAL A 136 -29.60 -27.47 -0.18
N THR A 137 -28.55 -28.20 0.14
CA THR A 137 -28.43 -29.03 1.35
C THR A 137 -27.71 -28.31 2.49
N GLY A 138 -26.95 -27.23 2.17
CA GLY A 138 -26.29 -26.41 3.15
C GLY A 138 -26.03 -24.99 2.62
N PHE A 139 -26.05 -24.02 3.53
CA PHE A 139 -25.64 -22.66 3.27
C PHE A 139 -24.66 -22.23 4.37
N ARG A 140 -23.47 -21.81 3.97
CA ARG A 140 -22.47 -21.27 4.92
C ARG A 140 -21.78 -20.06 4.35
N GLU A 141 -21.42 -19.15 5.23
CA GLU A 141 -20.51 -18.06 4.85
C GLU A 141 -19.18 -18.68 4.40
N LYS A 142 -18.60 -18.15 3.32
CA LYS A 142 -17.31 -18.64 2.82
C LYS A 142 -16.24 -18.41 3.87
N ALA A 143 -15.61 -19.47 4.37
CA ALA A 143 -14.49 -19.37 5.28
C ALA A 143 -13.25 -18.80 4.55
N LYS A 144 -12.31 -18.23 5.29
CA LYS A 144 -11.05 -17.73 4.70
C LYS A 144 -10.29 -18.83 3.96
N GLU A 145 -10.35 -20.05 4.49
CA GLU A 145 -9.65 -21.24 3.95
C GLU A 145 -10.23 -21.73 2.62
N ASP A 146 -11.49 -21.40 2.31
CA ASP A 146 -12.14 -21.71 1.03
C ASP A 146 -11.63 -20.88 -0.13
N GLY A 147 -10.91 -19.78 0.15
CA GLY A 147 -10.32 -18.87 -0.83
C GLY A 147 -8.82 -19.11 -1.03
N GLY A 148 -8.33 -18.99 -2.25
CA GLY A 148 -6.89 -18.95 -2.51
C GLY A 148 -6.22 -17.70 -1.89
N TRP A 149 -4.90 -17.73 -1.81
CA TRP A 149 -4.11 -16.55 -1.47
C TRP A 149 -4.15 -15.55 -2.62
N ILE A 150 -4.41 -14.29 -2.31
CA ILE A 150 -4.37 -13.21 -3.31
C ILE A 150 -3.29 -12.19 -2.93
N ASN A 151 -2.87 -11.38 -3.90
CA ASN A 151 -1.94 -10.29 -3.70
C ASN A 151 -2.58 -9.18 -2.85
N GLY A 152 -2.08 -8.99 -1.64
CA GLY A 152 -2.51 -7.95 -0.70
C GLY A 152 -1.70 -6.66 -0.77
N GLY A 153 -0.79 -6.53 -1.73
CA GLY A 153 0.17 -5.43 -1.75
C GLY A 153 1.26 -5.61 -0.70
N PHE A 154 1.74 -4.52 -0.12
CA PHE A 154 2.80 -4.55 0.91
C PHE A 154 3.95 -5.49 0.53
N MET A 155 4.74 -5.05 -0.45
CA MET A 155 5.78 -5.84 -1.06
C MET A 155 7.16 -5.33 -0.63
N VAL A 156 8.12 -6.23 -0.58
CA VAL A 156 9.56 -5.88 -0.53
C VAL A 156 10.18 -6.29 -1.86
N MET A 157 10.96 -5.40 -2.44
CA MET A 157 11.53 -5.55 -3.77
C MET A 157 13.03 -5.25 -3.75
N GLU A 158 13.81 -6.11 -4.40
CA GLU A 158 15.20 -5.84 -4.74
C GLU A 158 15.29 -5.01 -6.04
N PRO A 159 16.35 -4.23 -6.25
CA PRO A 159 16.52 -3.40 -7.45
C PRO A 159 16.46 -4.18 -8.76
N GLU A 160 16.73 -5.48 -8.75
CA GLU A 160 16.63 -6.36 -9.93
C GLU A 160 15.24 -6.35 -10.56
N ILE A 161 14.17 -5.98 -9.83
CA ILE A 161 12.82 -5.84 -10.39
C ILE A 161 12.78 -4.90 -11.58
N PHE A 162 13.64 -3.86 -11.61
CA PHE A 162 13.69 -2.90 -12.71
C PHE A 162 14.09 -3.51 -14.06
N GLN A 163 14.70 -4.70 -14.08
CA GLN A 163 15.01 -5.45 -15.31
C GLN A 163 13.75 -6.07 -15.93
N TYR A 164 12.70 -6.29 -15.15
CA TYR A 164 11.42 -6.85 -15.58
C TYR A 164 10.40 -5.77 -15.98
N LEU A 165 10.67 -4.51 -15.65
CA LEU A 165 9.79 -3.39 -15.95
C LEU A 165 10.20 -2.76 -17.28
N THR A 166 9.29 -2.70 -18.24
CA THR A 166 9.56 -2.22 -19.60
C THR A 166 9.24 -0.73 -19.76
N ASP A 167 8.01 -0.39 -20.03
CA ASP A 167 7.52 0.93 -20.39
C ASP A 167 6.22 1.30 -19.66
N ASP A 168 5.57 2.36 -20.10
CA ASP A 168 4.34 2.88 -19.49
C ASP A 168 3.15 1.91 -19.55
N THR A 169 3.16 0.96 -20.46
CA THR A 169 2.09 -0.05 -20.60
C THR A 169 2.32 -1.28 -19.71
N CYS A 170 3.47 -1.34 -19.04
CA CYS A 170 3.83 -2.44 -18.16
C CYS A 170 2.90 -2.52 -16.95
N ILE A 171 2.20 -3.64 -16.80
CA ILE A 171 1.38 -3.97 -15.64
C ILE A 171 2.22 -4.85 -14.71
N LEU A 172 2.55 -4.36 -13.51
CA LEU A 172 3.41 -5.05 -12.55
C LEU A 172 2.91 -6.47 -12.22
N GLU A 173 1.60 -6.61 -12.04
CA GLU A 173 0.90 -7.82 -11.61
C GLU A 173 0.80 -8.91 -12.69
N ARG A 174 1.23 -8.59 -13.92
CA ARG A 174 1.28 -9.53 -15.05
C ARG A 174 2.70 -9.96 -15.33
N THR A 175 3.19 -9.71 -16.53
CA THR A 175 4.50 -10.21 -16.99
C THR A 175 5.63 -10.09 -15.97
N PRO A 176 5.84 -8.97 -15.25
CA PRO A 176 6.91 -8.88 -14.25
C PRO A 176 6.77 -9.91 -13.11
N LEU A 177 5.63 -9.93 -12.41
CA LEU A 177 5.44 -10.88 -11.30
C LEU A 177 5.27 -12.32 -11.78
N GLU A 178 4.65 -12.55 -12.95
CA GLU A 178 4.54 -13.87 -13.56
C GLU A 178 5.92 -14.44 -13.93
N SER A 179 6.80 -13.63 -14.52
CA SER A 179 8.18 -14.05 -14.85
C SER A 179 8.97 -14.40 -13.60
N LEU A 180 8.88 -13.55 -12.56
CA LEU A 180 9.53 -13.83 -11.28
C LEU A 180 9.01 -15.11 -10.62
N ALA A 181 7.72 -15.42 -10.76
CA ALA A 181 7.14 -16.66 -10.26
C ALA A 181 7.71 -17.88 -11.00
N ILE A 182 7.78 -17.82 -12.34
CA ILE A 182 8.36 -18.87 -13.17
C ILE A 182 9.85 -19.09 -12.82
N GLU A 183 10.59 -18.02 -12.60
CA GLU A 183 12.00 -18.06 -12.22
C GLU A 183 12.23 -18.41 -10.75
N SER A 184 11.19 -18.69 -9.98
CA SER A 184 11.26 -18.95 -8.54
C SER A 184 11.86 -17.78 -7.73
N LYS A 185 11.73 -16.55 -8.23
CA LYS A 185 12.22 -15.31 -7.60
C LYS A 185 11.12 -14.50 -6.89
N LEU A 186 9.87 -14.99 -6.95
CA LEU A 186 8.73 -14.40 -6.23
C LEU A 186 8.48 -15.17 -4.93
N GLY A 187 8.49 -14.47 -3.81
CA GLY A 187 8.16 -14.99 -2.49
C GLY A 187 6.79 -14.50 -2.00
N ILE A 188 6.26 -15.17 -0.99
CA ILE A 188 5.01 -14.79 -0.34
C ILE A 188 5.19 -14.71 1.18
N TYR A 189 4.76 -13.61 1.78
CA TYR A 189 4.54 -13.47 3.22
C TYR A 189 3.05 -13.65 3.50
N LYS A 190 2.69 -14.70 4.24
CA LYS A 190 1.28 -15.02 4.54
C LYS A 190 0.78 -14.20 5.72
N HIS A 191 -0.17 -13.30 5.47
CA HIS A 191 -0.78 -12.45 6.48
C HIS A 191 -2.21 -12.91 6.79
N ASN A 192 -2.47 -13.21 8.06
CA ASN A 192 -3.77 -13.67 8.55
C ASN A 192 -4.54 -12.61 9.35
N GLY A 193 -3.94 -11.43 9.55
CA GLY A 193 -4.52 -10.32 10.29
C GLY A 193 -5.50 -9.49 9.47
N PHE A 194 -5.63 -8.23 9.84
CA PHE A 194 -6.51 -7.30 9.15
C PHE A 194 -5.91 -6.82 7.82
N TRP A 195 -6.70 -6.85 6.79
CA TRP A 195 -6.43 -6.22 5.51
C TRP A 195 -7.73 -5.75 4.86
N GLN A 196 -7.72 -4.55 4.30
CA GLN A 196 -8.87 -3.99 3.58
C GLN A 196 -8.39 -3.03 2.50
N CYS A 197 -8.88 -3.20 1.26
CA CYS A 197 -8.79 -2.20 0.20
C CYS A 197 -10.01 -1.27 0.23
N MET A 198 -9.89 -0.12 -0.44
CA MET A 198 -10.96 0.89 -0.54
C MET A 198 -11.39 1.05 -2.00
N ASP A 199 -11.90 -0.03 -2.62
CA ASP A 199 -12.33 -0.04 -4.02
C ASP A 199 -13.75 0.50 -4.21
N THR A 200 -14.58 0.38 -3.18
CA THR A 200 -16.00 0.74 -3.24
C THR A 200 -16.40 1.71 -2.14
N GLN A 201 -17.53 2.39 -2.33
CA GLN A 201 -18.08 3.25 -1.29
C GLN A 201 -18.38 2.49 0.02
N ARG A 202 -18.75 1.21 -0.08
CA ARG A 202 -18.95 0.33 1.09
C ARG A 202 -17.65 0.10 1.85
N ASP A 203 -16.54 -0.14 1.13
CA ASP A 203 -15.22 -0.32 1.73
C ASP A 203 -14.79 0.95 2.46
N ARG A 204 -14.98 2.11 1.81
CA ARG A 204 -14.73 3.43 2.41
C ARG A 204 -15.51 3.62 3.71
N SER A 205 -16.83 3.40 3.68
CA SER A 205 -17.69 3.57 4.87
C SER A 205 -17.27 2.64 6.01
N LYS A 206 -16.83 1.40 5.69
CA LYS A 206 -16.29 0.45 6.66
C LYS A 206 -15.01 0.97 7.30
N LEU A 207 -14.08 1.49 6.50
CA LEU A 207 -12.82 2.05 6.99
C LEU A 207 -13.04 3.32 7.83
N GLU A 208 -13.95 4.22 7.42
CA GLU A 208 -14.34 5.40 8.17
C GLU A 208 -14.96 5.05 9.53
N MET A 209 -15.81 4.02 9.58
CA MET A 209 -16.40 3.53 10.83
C MET A 209 -15.32 2.99 11.78
N LEU A 210 -14.39 2.17 11.29
CA LEU A 210 -13.27 1.66 12.09
C LEU A 210 -12.38 2.79 12.60
N TRP A 211 -12.10 3.78 11.76
CA TRP A 211 -11.35 4.97 12.16
C TRP A 211 -12.07 5.77 13.25
N GLY A 212 -13.35 6.06 13.05
CA GLY A 212 -14.16 6.85 13.98
C GLY A 212 -14.40 6.16 15.33
N SER A 213 -14.34 4.82 15.37
CA SER A 213 -14.44 4.08 16.63
C SER A 213 -13.16 4.09 17.48
N GLY A 214 -12.04 4.59 16.96
CA GLY A 214 -10.74 4.53 17.61
C GLY A 214 -10.07 3.14 17.61
N HIS A 215 -10.68 2.14 16.94
CA HIS A 215 -10.20 0.75 16.91
C HIS A 215 -9.76 0.33 15.50
N ALA A 216 -9.16 1.26 14.74
CA ALA A 216 -8.65 0.96 13.42
C ALA A 216 -7.39 0.06 13.51
N PRO A 217 -7.43 -1.21 13.03
CA PRO A 217 -6.34 -2.17 13.24
C PRO A 217 -4.99 -1.75 12.63
N TRP A 218 -5.03 -0.88 11.62
CA TRP A 218 -3.82 -0.31 10.99
C TRP A 218 -3.23 0.88 11.75
N MET A 219 -3.85 1.29 12.86
CA MET A 219 -3.28 2.29 13.76
C MET A 219 -2.39 1.60 14.79
N ARG A 220 -1.11 1.92 14.75
CA ARG A 220 -0.19 1.59 15.86
C ARG A 220 -0.08 2.83 16.74
N GLU A 221 -0.20 2.65 18.03
CA GLU A 221 0.17 3.70 18.97
C GLU A 221 1.65 4.03 18.75
N THR A 222 1.93 5.27 18.38
CA THR A 222 3.31 5.78 18.36
C THR A 222 3.78 5.84 19.80
N VAL A 223 4.69 4.95 20.15
CA VAL A 223 5.42 5.00 21.43
C VAL A 223 6.26 6.26 21.48
#